data_62859fe6bb1ef7ae1cb746df69bce335
#
_entry.id   62859fe6bb1ef7ae1cb746df69bce335
#
_cell.length_a   1.000
_cell.length_b   1.000
_cell.length_c   1.000
_cell.angle_alpha   90.00
_cell.angle_beta   90.00
_cell.angle_gamma   90.00
#
_symmetry.space_group_name_H-M   'P 1'
#
loop_
_entity.id
_entity.type
_entity.pdbx_description
1 polymer ?
#
loop_
_entity_poly.entity_id
_entity_poly.type
_entity_poly.pdbx_seq_one_letter_code
_entity_poly.pdbx_strand_id
1 'polypeptide(L)'
;MTRMNIRGYYLIGKKLSEAGYSPDVIEKYQTLFDFSDYGITCLSSNNMDYLPMWAYYTNNHKGFCVEYEVIKKDCIHEVLYEPERIKVASLILQSGDAIISGQVEKANFYSNLFLKNLFIKAKLWEHEKEYRIVYPLDENSKGMNVPIHKLGMRTSRIVAGINCSEDNKKKLNEISNSLGLGNVYTSRIHPEQYTIDYVR
;
A
#
# COMPACT_ATOMS: atom_id res chain seq x y z
N MET A 1 10.39 10.17 -2.70
CA MET A 1 11.65 9.64 -2.12
C MET A 1 11.74 10.07 -0.67
N THR A 2 11.55 9.20 0.25
CA THR A 2 11.51 9.54 1.68
C THR A 2 12.95 9.70 2.17
N ARG A 3 13.30 10.88 2.71
CA ARG A 3 14.66 11.25 3.23
C ARG A 3 15.28 10.24 4.21
N MET A 4 14.61 9.17 4.56
CA MET A 4 15.02 8.22 5.60
C MET A 4 16.10 7.22 5.15
N ASN A 5 16.20 6.91 3.86
CA ASN A 5 17.14 5.90 3.36
C ASN A 5 18.54 6.43 3.03
N ILE A 6 18.69 7.72 2.75
CA ILE A 6 19.97 8.30 2.27
C ILE A 6 21.16 7.97 3.19
N ARG A 7 20.96 8.02 4.51
CA ARG A 7 22.04 7.72 5.45
C ARG A 7 22.43 6.22 5.45
N GLY A 8 21.45 5.33 5.37
CA GLY A 8 21.70 3.89 5.27
C GLY A 8 22.44 3.52 3.99
N TYR A 9 22.00 4.05 2.86
CA TYR A 9 22.65 3.86 1.56
C TYR A 9 24.09 4.35 1.53
N TYR A 10 24.35 5.55 2.04
CA TYR A 10 25.69 6.10 2.11
C TYR A 10 26.62 5.23 2.97
N LEU A 11 26.17 4.82 4.15
CA LEU A 11 26.98 4.03 5.08
C LEU A 11 27.28 2.64 4.53
N ILE A 12 26.33 1.98 3.88
CA ILE A 12 26.57 0.66 3.30
C ILE A 12 27.47 0.74 2.07
N GLY A 13 27.26 1.75 1.21
CA GLY A 13 28.14 1.99 0.06
C GLY A 13 29.59 2.16 0.48
N LYS A 14 29.85 2.94 1.53
CA LYS A 14 31.19 3.13 2.10
C LYS A 14 31.77 1.79 2.61
N LYS A 15 31.02 1.03 3.41
CA LYS A 15 31.48 -0.27 3.95
C LYS A 15 31.82 -1.28 2.85
N LEU A 16 30.97 -1.41 1.83
CA LEU A 16 31.23 -2.32 0.71
C LEU A 16 32.43 -1.89 -0.12
N SER A 17 32.61 -0.59 -0.33
CA SER A 17 33.80 -0.05 -1.01
C SER A 17 35.08 -0.32 -0.23
N GLU A 18 35.08 -0.12 1.10
CA GLU A 18 36.20 -0.45 1.98
C GLU A 18 36.51 -1.97 2.00
N ALA A 19 35.51 -2.82 1.77
CA ALA A 19 35.66 -4.26 1.64
C ALA A 19 36.08 -4.72 0.22
N GLY A 20 36.35 -3.79 -0.71
CA GLY A 20 36.87 -4.08 -2.05
C GLY A 20 35.81 -4.44 -3.10
N TYR A 21 34.54 -4.23 -2.85
CA TYR A 21 33.49 -4.44 -3.85
C TYR A 21 33.52 -3.35 -4.94
N SER A 22 33.25 -3.73 -6.18
CA SER A 22 33.18 -2.78 -7.30
C SER A 22 31.97 -1.85 -7.19
N PRO A 23 32.02 -0.64 -7.79
CA PRO A 23 30.90 0.30 -7.78
C PRO A 23 29.60 -0.32 -8.29
N ASP A 24 29.63 -1.13 -9.35
CA ASP A 24 28.46 -1.79 -9.94
C ASP A 24 27.79 -2.77 -8.96
N VAL A 25 28.60 -3.51 -8.18
CA VAL A 25 28.09 -4.41 -7.14
C VAL A 25 27.47 -3.63 -6.00
N ILE A 26 28.07 -2.50 -5.62
CA ILE A 26 27.55 -1.62 -4.57
C ILE A 26 26.21 -1.02 -4.99
N GLU A 27 26.11 -0.50 -6.20
CA GLU A 27 24.87 0.05 -6.74
C GLU A 27 23.76 -1.02 -6.80
N LYS A 28 24.06 -2.18 -7.36
CA LYS A 28 23.12 -3.30 -7.42
C LYS A 28 22.68 -3.76 -6.03
N TYR A 29 23.55 -3.74 -5.04
CA TYR A 29 23.18 -4.07 -3.68
C TYR A 29 22.27 -2.99 -3.07
N GLN A 30 22.55 -1.71 -3.34
CA GLN A 30 21.72 -0.62 -2.84
C GLN A 30 20.31 -0.65 -3.40
N THR A 31 20.12 -1.07 -4.65
CA THR A 31 18.77 -1.20 -5.25
C THR A 31 17.88 -2.23 -4.54
N LEU A 32 18.44 -3.23 -3.86
CA LEU A 32 17.66 -4.18 -3.05
C LEU A 32 16.87 -3.52 -1.90
N PHE A 33 17.24 -2.31 -1.52
CA PHE A 33 16.62 -1.54 -0.44
C PHE A 33 15.87 -0.30 -0.96
N ASP A 34 15.55 -0.27 -2.23
CA ASP A 34 14.73 0.76 -2.84
C ASP A 34 13.28 0.27 -3.00
N PHE A 35 12.35 1.08 -2.50
CA PHE A 35 10.93 0.83 -2.69
C PHE A 35 10.35 1.53 -3.92
N SER A 36 11.16 2.29 -4.67
CA SER A 36 10.70 3.01 -5.86
C SER A 36 10.17 2.07 -6.95
N ASP A 37 10.65 0.83 -6.96
CA ASP A 37 10.28 -0.19 -7.94
C ASP A 37 8.98 -0.94 -7.58
N TYR A 38 8.29 -0.50 -6.53
CA TYR A 38 7.04 -1.12 -6.09
C TYR A 38 5.89 -0.13 -6.07
N GLY A 39 4.79 -0.53 -6.71
CA GLY A 39 3.47 0.09 -6.53
C GLY A 39 2.75 -0.53 -5.33
N ILE A 40 2.09 0.32 -4.53
CA ILE A 40 1.32 -0.14 -3.37
C ILE A 40 -0.11 0.33 -3.54
N THR A 41 -1.05 -0.61 -3.48
CA THR A 41 -2.48 -0.32 -3.37
C THR A 41 -2.94 -0.65 -1.96
N CYS A 42 -3.51 0.36 -1.28
CA CYS A 42 -4.04 0.21 0.07
C CYS A 42 -5.55 -0.04 0.01
N LEU A 43 -6.00 -1.03 0.75
CA LEU A 43 -7.39 -1.41 0.92
C LEU A 43 -7.72 -1.39 2.40
N SER A 44 -9.00 -1.34 2.76
CA SER A 44 -9.46 -1.47 4.13
C SER A 44 -10.49 -2.59 4.24
N SER A 45 -10.44 -3.36 5.32
CA SER A 45 -11.50 -4.32 5.64
C SER A 45 -12.59 -3.75 6.54
N ASN A 46 -12.56 -2.44 6.81
CA ASN A 46 -13.66 -1.78 7.50
C ASN A 46 -14.93 -1.83 6.67
N ASN A 47 -16.06 -1.91 7.36
CA ASN A 47 -17.34 -1.69 6.72
C ASN A 47 -17.41 -0.29 6.13
N MET A 48 -18.22 -0.12 5.08
CA MET A 48 -18.41 1.18 4.42
C MET A 48 -19.10 2.22 5.31
N ASP A 49 -19.69 1.82 6.45
CA ASP A 49 -20.34 2.69 7.44
C ASP A 49 -19.33 3.37 8.39
N TYR A 50 -18.04 3.03 8.30
CA TYR A 50 -17.02 3.59 9.17
C TYR A 50 -16.64 5.03 8.77
N LEU A 51 -17.25 6.00 9.44
CA LEU A 51 -17.13 7.44 9.16
C LEU A 51 -15.72 7.99 8.98
N PRO A 52 -14.70 7.60 9.79
CA PRO A 52 -13.35 8.14 9.63
C PRO A 52 -12.75 7.90 8.25
N MET A 53 -13.02 6.74 7.61
CA MET A 53 -12.50 6.46 6.27
C MET A 53 -13.08 7.42 5.23
N TRP A 54 -14.36 7.77 5.34
CA TRP A 54 -14.99 8.74 4.47
C TRP A 54 -14.42 10.15 4.65
N ALA A 55 -14.17 10.54 5.90
CA ALA A 55 -13.57 11.83 6.18
C ALA A 55 -12.15 11.96 5.63
N TYR A 56 -11.31 10.96 5.84
CA TYR A 56 -9.88 11.02 5.48
C TYR A 56 -9.62 10.79 3.99
N TYR A 57 -10.32 9.82 3.38
CA TYR A 57 -9.96 9.31 2.05
C TYR A 57 -10.86 9.78 0.92
N THR A 58 -11.98 10.43 1.23
CA THR A 58 -12.94 10.87 0.20
C THR A 58 -13.13 12.38 0.15
N ASN A 59 -12.15 13.15 0.60
CA ASN A 59 -12.23 14.62 0.63
C ASN A 59 -13.52 15.10 1.29
N ASN A 60 -13.72 14.75 2.57
CA ASN A 60 -14.93 15.07 3.35
C ASN A 60 -16.21 14.58 2.65
N HIS A 61 -16.29 13.29 2.36
CA HIS A 61 -17.46 12.63 1.76
C HIS A 61 -17.83 13.12 0.34
N LYS A 62 -16.92 13.81 -0.36
CA LYS A 62 -17.14 14.27 -1.76
C LYS A 62 -16.75 13.20 -2.79
N GLY A 63 -15.92 12.24 -2.40
CA GLY A 63 -15.46 11.16 -3.25
C GLY A 63 -16.43 9.96 -3.24
N PHE A 64 -15.87 8.80 -3.48
CA PHE A 64 -16.60 7.52 -3.54
C PHE A 64 -15.77 6.40 -2.93
N CYS A 65 -16.43 5.30 -2.64
CA CYS A 65 -15.82 4.06 -2.20
C CYS A 65 -16.15 2.95 -3.20
N VAL A 66 -15.18 2.09 -3.47
CA VAL A 66 -15.35 0.87 -4.28
C VAL A 66 -15.17 -0.33 -3.37
N GLU A 67 -16.18 -1.20 -3.33
CA GLU A 67 -16.10 -2.45 -2.61
C GLU A 67 -15.64 -3.56 -3.54
N TYR A 68 -14.71 -4.36 -3.05
CA TYR A 68 -14.18 -5.51 -3.77
C TYR A 68 -14.48 -6.81 -3.02
N GLU A 69 -14.87 -7.81 -3.77
CA GLU A 69 -14.88 -9.19 -3.30
C GLU A 69 -13.54 -9.84 -3.60
N VAL A 70 -12.91 -10.42 -2.58
CA VAL A 70 -11.65 -11.13 -2.71
C VAL A 70 -11.92 -12.56 -3.14
N ILE A 71 -11.47 -12.92 -4.35
CA ILE A 71 -11.58 -14.27 -4.92
C ILE A 71 -10.34 -15.11 -4.59
N LYS A 72 -9.15 -14.48 -4.66
CA LYS A 72 -7.87 -15.11 -4.32
C LYS A 72 -7.11 -14.22 -3.35
N LYS A 73 -6.58 -14.80 -2.28
CA LYS A 73 -5.89 -14.05 -1.21
C LYS A 73 -4.39 -13.89 -1.42
N ASP A 74 -3.82 -14.50 -2.45
CA ASP A 74 -2.37 -14.64 -2.62
C ASP A 74 -1.62 -13.32 -2.77
N CYS A 75 -2.30 -12.27 -3.26
CA CYS A 75 -1.70 -10.96 -3.49
C CYS A 75 -2.04 -9.92 -2.42
N ILE A 76 -2.89 -10.28 -1.45
CA ILE A 76 -3.44 -9.32 -0.48
C ILE A 76 -2.88 -9.63 0.91
N HIS A 77 -2.18 -8.68 1.49
CA HIS A 77 -1.49 -8.86 2.76
C HIS A 77 -2.03 -7.89 3.80
N GLU A 78 -2.32 -8.41 4.98
CA GLU A 78 -2.72 -7.62 6.13
C GLU A 78 -1.55 -6.77 6.63
N VAL A 79 -1.84 -5.53 7.00
CA VAL A 79 -0.86 -4.62 7.58
C VAL A 79 -0.68 -4.93 9.06
N LEU A 80 0.57 -5.08 9.46
CA LEU A 80 0.96 -5.20 10.86
C LEU A 80 1.09 -3.81 11.50
N TYR A 81 0.48 -3.64 12.65
CA TYR A 81 0.48 -2.36 13.36
C TYR A 81 1.44 -2.40 14.54
N GLU A 82 2.51 -1.61 14.45
CA GLU A 82 3.59 -1.60 15.42
C GLU A 82 3.71 -0.23 16.11
N PRO A 83 3.97 -0.21 17.44
CA PRO A 83 4.16 1.04 18.16
C PRO A 83 5.47 1.73 17.77
N GLU A 84 6.47 0.97 17.38
CA GLU A 84 7.81 1.45 17.03
C GLU A 84 8.15 1.20 15.56
N ARG A 85 8.94 2.08 15.00
CA ARG A 85 9.47 1.89 13.64
C ARG A 85 10.59 0.87 13.63
N ILE A 86 10.59 -0.01 12.64
CA ILE A 86 11.76 -0.85 12.37
C ILE A 86 12.95 0.07 12.01
N LYS A 87 14.11 -0.22 12.59
CA LYS A 87 15.36 0.51 12.34
C LYS A 87 15.94 0.10 10.97
N VAL A 88 15.35 0.60 9.89
CA VAL A 88 15.68 0.25 8.49
C VAL A 88 17.18 0.38 8.21
N ALA A 89 17.82 1.46 8.65
CA ALA A 89 19.27 1.64 8.46
C ALA A 89 20.09 0.51 9.11
N SER A 90 19.63 -0.02 10.25
CA SER A 90 20.29 -1.15 10.92
C SER A 90 20.15 -2.43 10.11
N LEU A 91 19.00 -2.68 9.49
CA LEU A 91 18.79 -3.87 8.63
C LEU A 91 19.70 -3.83 7.41
N ILE A 92 19.81 -2.66 6.75
CA ILE A 92 20.68 -2.47 5.59
C ILE A 92 22.13 -2.76 5.97
N LEU A 93 22.61 -2.19 7.09
CA LEU A 93 23.98 -2.39 7.55
C LEU A 93 24.25 -3.85 7.92
N GLN A 94 23.33 -4.51 8.64
CA GLN A 94 23.49 -5.91 9.03
C GLN A 94 23.46 -6.85 7.83
N SER A 95 22.65 -6.57 6.81
CA SER A 95 22.66 -7.30 5.54
C SER A 95 24.03 -7.14 4.83
N GLY A 96 24.55 -5.91 4.78
CA GLY A 96 25.88 -5.65 4.19
C GLY A 96 27.02 -6.36 4.95
N ASP A 97 27.04 -6.31 6.28
CA ASP A 97 28.02 -7.01 7.09
C ASP A 97 27.95 -8.55 6.87
N ALA A 98 26.75 -9.08 6.70
CA ALA A 98 26.56 -10.49 6.40
C ALA A 98 27.09 -10.87 5.01
N ILE A 99 26.90 -10.01 3.99
CA ILE A 99 27.48 -10.23 2.64
C ILE A 99 29.01 -10.22 2.70
N ILE A 100 29.60 -9.21 3.32
CA ILE A 100 31.06 -9.08 3.47
C ILE A 100 31.66 -10.31 4.15
N SER A 101 30.92 -10.89 5.10
CA SER A 101 31.32 -12.09 5.85
C SER A 101 30.96 -13.41 5.13
N GLY A 102 30.42 -13.38 3.90
CA GLY A 102 30.01 -14.57 3.14
C GLY A 102 28.76 -15.28 3.70
N GLN A 103 28.00 -14.67 4.62
CA GLN A 103 26.82 -15.22 5.26
C GLN A 103 25.55 -14.91 4.45
N VAL A 104 25.40 -15.52 3.26
CA VAL A 104 24.35 -15.21 2.29
C VAL A 104 22.92 -15.38 2.87
N GLU A 105 22.67 -16.44 3.62
CA GLU A 105 21.36 -16.70 4.23
C GLU A 105 20.97 -15.57 5.22
N LYS A 106 21.94 -15.11 5.99
CA LYS A 106 21.73 -14.02 6.94
C LYS A 106 21.49 -12.68 6.23
N ALA A 107 22.20 -12.44 5.13
CA ALA A 107 21.97 -11.26 4.29
C ALA A 107 20.55 -11.26 3.72
N ASN A 108 20.10 -12.40 3.18
CA ASN A 108 18.73 -12.58 2.68
C ASN A 108 17.68 -12.39 3.77
N PHE A 109 17.93 -12.89 4.98
CA PHE A 109 17.05 -12.67 6.13
C PHE A 109 16.83 -11.17 6.42
N TYR A 110 17.90 -10.38 6.47
CA TYR A 110 17.78 -8.93 6.72
C TYR A 110 17.13 -8.19 5.56
N SER A 111 17.40 -8.58 4.31
CA SER A 111 16.74 -8.00 3.13
C SER A 111 15.24 -8.29 3.15
N ASN A 112 14.84 -9.50 3.51
CA ASN A 112 13.43 -9.86 3.66
C ASN A 112 12.75 -9.10 4.80
N LEU A 113 13.43 -8.87 5.92
CA LEU A 113 12.92 -8.02 7.00
C LEU A 113 12.75 -6.57 6.53
N PHE A 114 13.64 -6.07 5.68
CA PHE A 114 13.47 -4.76 5.07
C PHE A 114 12.19 -4.70 4.23
N LEU A 115 11.96 -5.67 3.34
CA LEU A 115 10.75 -5.73 2.50
C LEU A 115 9.46 -5.81 3.33
N LYS A 116 9.50 -6.46 4.50
CA LYS A 116 8.35 -6.49 5.41
C LYS A 116 7.88 -5.11 5.89
N ASN A 117 8.75 -4.08 5.84
CA ASN A 117 8.34 -2.72 6.16
C ASN A 117 7.24 -2.19 5.22
N LEU A 118 7.10 -2.74 4.01
CA LEU A 118 5.99 -2.42 3.11
C LEU A 118 4.63 -2.77 3.72
N PHE A 119 4.59 -3.67 4.69
CA PHE A 119 3.38 -4.18 5.34
C PHE A 119 3.26 -3.76 6.81
N ILE A 120 4.04 -2.76 7.25
CA ILE A 120 4.00 -2.25 8.62
C ILE A 120 3.51 -0.82 8.64
N LYS A 121 2.65 -0.50 9.62
CA LYS A 121 2.11 0.83 9.86
C LYS A 121 2.14 1.16 11.35
N ALA A 122 2.16 2.44 11.69
CA ALA A 122 2.12 2.86 13.08
C ALA A 122 0.81 2.40 13.76
N LYS A 123 0.91 1.89 14.99
CA LYS A 123 -0.21 1.36 15.80
C LYS A 123 -1.40 2.33 15.90
N LEU A 124 -1.14 3.62 15.87
CA LEU A 124 -2.17 4.67 15.86
C LEU A 124 -3.20 4.50 14.72
N TRP A 125 -2.82 3.90 13.61
CA TRP A 125 -3.65 3.70 12.43
C TRP A 125 -4.34 2.34 12.36
N GLU A 126 -4.28 1.54 13.42
CA GLU A 126 -4.88 0.19 13.46
C GLU A 126 -6.38 0.17 13.16
N HIS A 127 -7.05 1.28 13.47
CA HIS A 127 -8.47 1.44 13.17
C HIS A 127 -8.81 1.43 11.67
N GLU A 128 -7.82 1.60 10.79
CA GLU A 128 -8.02 1.52 9.34
C GLU A 128 -8.17 0.09 8.83
N LYS A 129 -7.70 -0.92 9.59
CA LYS A 129 -7.72 -2.34 9.21
C LYS A 129 -7.22 -2.54 7.79
N GLU A 130 -6.03 -2.00 7.53
CA GLU A 130 -5.46 -1.89 6.18
C GLU A 130 -4.97 -3.24 5.66
N TYR A 131 -5.19 -3.46 4.38
CA TYR A 131 -4.57 -4.51 3.57
C TYR A 131 -3.80 -3.85 2.43
N ARG A 132 -2.70 -4.46 2.01
CA ARG A 132 -1.88 -3.97 0.91
C ARG A 132 -1.69 -5.02 -0.17
N ILE A 133 -1.72 -4.53 -1.41
CA ILE A 133 -1.23 -5.25 -2.57
C ILE A 133 0.04 -4.53 -2.99
N VAL A 134 1.14 -5.27 -3.07
CA VAL A 134 2.42 -4.77 -3.54
C VAL A 134 2.70 -5.39 -4.89
N TYR A 135 3.03 -4.57 -5.87
CA TYR A 135 3.24 -4.98 -7.24
C TYR A 135 4.55 -4.37 -7.77
N PRO A 136 5.43 -5.16 -8.41
CA PRO A 136 6.61 -4.60 -9.06
C PRO A 136 6.18 -3.66 -10.19
N LEU A 137 6.85 -2.54 -10.31
CA LEU A 137 6.66 -1.57 -11.39
C LEU A 137 7.67 -1.83 -12.50
N ASP A 138 7.30 -1.48 -13.73
CA ASP A 138 8.25 -1.43 -14.82
C ASP A 138 9.26 -0.29 -14.63
N GLU A 139 10.45 -0.44 -15.18
CA GLU A 139 11.52 0.57 -15.12
C GLU A 139 10.99 1.96 -15.52
N ASN A 140 11.30 2.96 -14.68
CA ASN A 140 10.87 4.35 -14.83
C ASN A 140 9.35 4.60 -14.73
N SER A 141 8.56 3.62 -14.34
CA SER A 141 7.13 3.79 -14.11
C SER A 141 6.87 4.50 -12.77
N LYS A 142 5.94 5.49 -12.78
CA LYS A 142 5.46 6.14 -11.55
C LYS A 142 4.19 5.48 -10.99
N GLY A 143 3.72 4.44 -11.63
CA GLY A 143 2.53 3.69 -11.28
C GLY A 143 2.11 2.76 -12.42
N MET A 144 1.22 1.84 -12.12
CA MET A 144 0.74 0.85 -13.08
C MET A 144 -0.77 0.67 -12.94
N ASN A 145 -1.46 0.54 -14.07
CA ASN A 145 -2.85 0.13 -14.09
C ASN A 145 -2.92 -1.40 -14.16
N VAL A 146 -3.32 -2.02 -13.07
CA VAL A 146 -3.47 -3.48 -13.00
C VAL A 146 -4.97 -3.81 -13.03
N PRO A 147 -5.44 -4.63 -14.00
CA PRO A 147 -6.82 -5.09 -14.02
C PRO A 147 -7.16 -5.83 -12.72
N ILE A 148 -8.30 -5.49 -12.12
CA ILE A 148 -8.69 -5.96 -10.78
C ILE A 148 -8.75 -7.49 -10.67
N HIS A 149 -9.14 -8.19 -11.75
CA HIS A 149 -9.17 -9.64 -11.79
C HIS A 149 -7.78 -10.28 -11.69
N LYS A 150 -6.72 -9.61 -12.16
CA LYS A 150 -5.33 -10.06 -11.99
C LYS A 150 -4.87 -9.96 -10.54
N LEU A 151 -5.49 -9.10 -9.76
CA LEU A 151 -5.26 -8.96 -8.32
C LEU A 151 -6.14 -9.93 -7.50
N GLY A 152 -6.81 -10.86 -8.14
CA GLY A 152 -7.67 -11.84 -7.46
C GLY A 152 -8.92 -11.24 -6.84
N MET A 153 -9.42 -10.13 -7.37
CA MET A 153 -10.58 -9.42 -6.87
C MET A 153 -11.63 -9.16 -7.94
N ARG A 154 -12.85 -8.88 -7.50
CA ARG A 154 -13.98 -8.45 -8.33
C ARG A 154 -14.63 -7.24 -7.67
N THR A 155 -14.98 -6.22 -8.45
CA THR A 155 -15.80 -5.12 -7.96
C THR A 155 -17.19 -5.61 -7.63
N SER A 156 -17.69 -5.34 -6.43
CA SER A 156 -19.04 -5.74 -5.99
C SER A 156 -20.03 -4.59 -6.00
N ARG A 157 -19.59 -3.38 -5.58
CA ARG A 157 -20.42 -2.17 -5.67
C ARG A 157 -19.58 -0.90 -5.62
N ILE A 158 -20.22 0.20 -6.02
CA ILE A 158 -19.69 1.56 -5.90
C ILE A 158 -20.67 2.37 -5.04
N VAL A 159 -20.13 3.13 -4.09
CA VAL A 159 -20.89 4.00 -3.19
C VAL A 159 -20.39 5.42 -3.33
N ALA A 160 -21.25 6.35 -3.71
CA ALA A 160 -20.95 7.77 -3.73
C ALA A 160 -21.07 8.38 -2.32
N GLY A 161 -20.17 9.26 -1.97
CA GLY A 161 -20.20 9.99 -0.70
C GLY A 161 -21.40 10.94 -0.64
N ILE A 162 -21.84 11.28 0.58
CA ILE A 162 -23.00 12.14 0.81
C ILE A 162 -22.87 13.52 0.14
N ASN A 163 -21.64 14.05 0.06
CA ASN A 163 -21.32 15.34 -0.56
C ASN A 163 -20.81 15.18 -2.02
N CYS A 164 -20.94 14.00 -2.61
CA CYS A 164 -20.55 13.78 -4.00
C CYS A 164 -21.45 14.60 -4.93
N SER A 165 -20.83 15.32 -5.88
CA SER A 165 -21.58 16.13 -6.83
C SER A 165 -22.45 15.29 -7.76
N GLU A 166 -23.56 15.84 -8.25
CA GLU A 166 -24.46 15.14 -9.18
C GLU A 166 -23.75 14.75 -10.47
N ASP A 167 -22.84 15.57 -10.99
CA ASP A 167 -22.03 15.23 -12.18
C ASP A 167 -21.13 14.04 -11.94
N ASN A 168 -20.50 13.95 -10.75
CA ASN A 168 -19.70 12.80 -10.39
C ASN A 168 -20.54 11.55 -10.17
N LYS A 169 -21.70 11.66 -9.51
CA LYS A 169 -22.65 10.53 -9.37
C LYS A 169 -23.09 10.01 -10.73
N LYS A 170 -23.37 10.88 -11.70
CA LYS A 170 -23.73 10.51 -13.06
C LYS A 170 -22.63 9.69 -13.74
N LYS A 171 -21.37 10.17 -13.67
CA LYS A 171 -20.20 9.45 -14.20
C LYS A 171 -20.00 8.08 -13.50
N LEU A 172 -20.15 8.04 -12.16
CA LEU A 172 -20.05 6.80 -11.41
C LEU A 172 -21.15 5.80 -11.80
N ASN A 173 -22.37 6.27 -12.07
CA ASN A 173 -23.48 5.43 -12.57
C ASN A 173 -23.16 4.84 -13.97
N GLU A 174 -22.59 5.64 -14.87
CA GLU A 174 -22.16 5.16 -16.19
C GLU A 174 -21.11 4.05 -16.05
N ILE A 175 -20.11 4.24 -15.19
CA ILE A 175 -19.08 3.24 -14.90
C ILE A 175 -19.68 1.99 -14.25
N SER A 176 -20.52 2.15 -13.22
CA SER A 176 -21.16 1.05 -12.51
C SER A 176 -22.01 0.17 -13.43
N ASN A 177 -22.80 0.82 -14.31
CA ASN A 177 -23.61 0.12 -15.30
C ASN A 177 -22.75 -0.60 -16.35
N SER A 178 -21.63 0.00 -16.80
CA SER A 178 -20.71 -0.67 -17.72
C SER A 178 -20.05 -1.91 -17.13
N LEU A 179 -19.91 -1.95 -15.79
CA LEU A 179 -19.43 -3.12 -15.05
C LEU A 179 -20.53 -4.13 -14.69
N GLY A 180 -21.78 -3.88 -15.08
CA GLY A 180 -22.92 -4.74 -14.76
C GLY A 180 -23.37 -4.70 -13.29
N LEU A 181 -22.97 -3.68 -12.53
CA LEU A 181 -23.27 -3.54 -11.10
C LEU A 181 -24.60 -2.83 -10.82
N GLY A 182 -25.22 -2.23 -11.84
CA GLY A 182 -26.42 -1.40 -11.71
C GLY A 182 -26.09 -0.01 -11.15
N ASN A 183 -27.10 0.68 -10.60
CA ASN A 183 -26.95 2.03 -10.10
C ASN A 183 -26.03 2.09 -8.86
N VAL A 184 -25.28 3.17 -8.77
CA VAL A 184 -24.42 3.50 -7.63
C VAL A 184 -25.27 3.74 -6.39
N TYR A 185 -24.80 3.25 -5.24
CA TYR A 185 -25.37 3.60 -3.95
C TYR A 185 -24.94 5.01 -3.55
N THR A 186 -25.78 5.72 -2.84
CA THR A 186 -25.43 7.01 -2.23
C THR A 186 -25.40 6.84 -0.72
N SER A 187 -24.34 7.30 -0.08
CA SER A 187 -24.25 7.32 1.37
C SER A 187 -25.07 8.48 1.96
N ARG A 188 -25.62 8.24 3.13
CA ARG A 188 -26.29 9.28 3.96
C ARG A 188 -25.95 9.06 5.44
N ILE A 189 -25.95 10.12 6.23
CA ILE A 189 -25.77 10.00 7.67
C ILE A 189 -27.03 9.35 8.27
N HIS A 190 -26.82 8.34 9.12
CA HIS A 190 -27.93 7.73 9.86
C HIS A 190 -28.51 8.77 10.84
N PRO A 191 -29.86 8.94 10.92
CA PRO A 191 -30.46 10.01 11.72
C PRO A 191 -30.28 9.84 13.23
N GLU A 192 -30.09 8.62 13.72
CA GLU A 192 -30.04 8.29 15.15
C GLU A 192 -28.71 7.65 15.60
N GLN A 193 -27.76 7.39 14.69
CA GLN A 193 -26.51 6.70 14.99
C GLN A 193 -25.35 7.42 14.33
N TYR A 194 -24.15 7.32 14.90
CA TYR A 194 -22.92 7.83 14.31
C TYR A 194 -22.38 6.88 13.23
N THR A 195 -23.19 6.61 12.22
CA THR A 195 -22.89 5.67 11.11
C THR A 195 -23.48 6.19 9.80
N ILE A 196 -23.19 5.48 8.74
CA ILE A 196 -23.65 5.78 7.37
C ILE A 196 -24.57 4.68 6.88
N ASP A 197 -25.72 5.10 6.35
CA ASP A 197 -26.60 4.24 5.55
C ASP A 197 -26.28 4.36 4.06
N TYR A 198 -26.75 3.40 3.28
CA TYR A 198 -26.65 3.40 1.84
C TYR A 198 -28.03 3.26 1.22
N VAL A 199 -28.32 4.10 0.25
CA VAL A 199 -29.55 4.03 -0.55
C VAL A 199 -29.18 3.92 -2.02
N ARG A 200 -29.98 3.14 -2.75
CA ARG A 200 -29.87 3.04 -4.21
C ARG A 200 -30.70 4.11 -4.88
#